data_092f38a35b7b08c132d3334dc8b30259
#
_entry.id   092f38a35b7b08c132d3334dc8b30259
#
_cell.length_a   1.000
_cell.length_b   1.000
_cell.length_c   1.000
_cell.angle_alpha   90.00
_cell.angle_beta   90.00
_cell.angle_gamma   90.00
#
_symmetry.space_group_name_H-M   'P 1'
#
loop_
_entity.id
_entity.type
_entity.pdbx_description
1 polymer ?
#
loop_
_entity_poly.entity_id
_entity_poly.type
_entity_poly.pdbx_seq_one_letter_code
_entity_poly.pdbx_strand_id
1 'polypeptide(L)'
;MPACLARIPGRPHLIAMALLPILEFPDPRLRTKAAQVDPARLADPAFQRLLDDMFETIYAAPGIGLAASQVDVHQRFMVIDVSEEKDRPMVFVNPQVVMCSGEQIYQEGCLSVPGIFADVARANEITVRFLDREGRAQELQVDGLLAVCIQHEIDHLDGKLFVDYLSPLKREMVRKKLAKAKRNAA
;
A
#
# COMPACT_ATOMS: atom_id res chain seq x y z
N MET A 1 -54.54 -16.80 -22.35
CA MET A 1 -53.39 -17.49 -21.79
C MET A 1 -52.29 -16.45 -21.52
N PRO A 2 -51.99 -16.06 -20.30
CA PRO A 2 -50.89 -15.11 -20.05
C PRO A 2 -49.57 -15.87 -19.91
N ALA A 3 -48.57 -15.38 -20.63
CA ALA A 3 -47.21 -15.90 -20.63
C ALA A 3 -46.53 -15.70 -19.27
N CYS A 4 -46.01 -16.80 -18.74
CA CYS A 4 -45.23 -16.89 -17.52
C CYS A 4 -43.87 -16.21 -17.74
N LEU A 5 -43.64 -15.00 -17.18
CA LEU A 5 -42.33 -14.37 -17.15
C LEU A 5 -41.47 -15.09 -16.12
N ALA A 6 -40.56 -15.93 -16.58
CA ALA A 6 -39.53 -16.55 -15.75
C ALA A 6 -38.65 -15.47 -15.10
N ARG A 7 -38.63 -15.44 -13.77
CA ARG A 7 -37.69 -14.63 -13.00
C ARG A 7 -36.25 -15.14 -13.24
N ILE A 8 -35.41 -14.29 -13.77
CA ILE A 8 -33.97 -14.51 -13.85
C ILE A 8 -33.41 -14.41 -12.41
N PRO A 9 -32.75 -15.46 -11.87
CA PRO A 9 -32.16 -15.40 -10.54
C PRO A 9 -31.00 -14.42 -10.50
N GLY A 10 -30.98 -13.61 -9.44
CA GLY A 10 -30.10 -12.58 -8.99
C GLY A 10 -28.72 -12.43 -9.64
N ARG A 11 -28.50 -11.26 -10.23
CA ARG A 11 -27.13 -10.73 -10.34
C ARG A 11 -26.52 -10.67 -8.95
N PRO A 12 -25.27 -11.15 -8.75
CA PRO A 12 -24.59 -10.89 -7.49
C PRO A 12 -24.58 -9.38 -7.27
N HIS A 13 -24.92 -8.94 -6.07
CA HIS A 13 -24.81 -7.54 -5.67
C HIS A 13 -23.36 -7.11 -6.00
N LEU A 14 -23.20 -6.24 -6.99
CA LEU A 14 -22.00 -5.43 -7.15
C LEU A 14 -21.92 -4.59 -5.86
N ILE A 15 -21.18 -5.09 -4.88
CA ILE A 15 -20.81 -4.31 -3.70
C ILE A 15 -19.93 -3.21 -4.27
N ALA A 16 -20.39 -1.97 -4.20
CA ALA A 16 -19.60 -0.83 -4.64
C ALA A 16 -18.30 -0.83 -3.82
N MET A 17 -17.17 -1.01 -4.50
CA MET A 17 -15.85 -0.90 -3.89
C MET A 17 -15.63 0.58 -3.54
N ALA A 18 -15.06 0.85 -2.37
CA ALA A 18 -14.89 2.20 -1.87
C ALA A 18 -13.45 2.68 -2.08
N LEU A 19 -13.30 3.89 -2.61
CA LEU A 19 -11.98 4.55 -2.59
C LEU A 19 -11.70 5.04 -1.17
N LEU A 20 -10.58 4.58 -0.61
CA LEU A 20 -10.17 4.92 0.74
C LEU A 20 -9.46 6.28 0.76
N PRO A 21 -9.72 7.14 1.75
CA PRO A 21 -8.98 8.39 1.90
C PRO A 21 -7.54 8.08 2.31
N ILE A 22 -6.57 8.61 1.55
CA ILE A 22 -5.15 8.43 1.84
C ILE A 22 -4.68 9.57 2.76
N LEU A 23 -4.03 9.21 3.86
CA LEU A 23 -3.38 10.16 4.75
C LEU A 23 -2.18 10.81 4.05
N GLU A 24 -2.04 12.12 4.19
CA GLU A 24 -0.93 12.87 3.59
C GLU A 24 0.00 13.46 4.64
N PHE A 25 1.30 13.40 4.37
CA PHE A 25 2.32 14.06 5.18
C PHE A 25 2.04 15.59 5.30
N PRO A 26 2.13 16.17 6.50
CA PRO A 26 2.73 15.64 7.73
C PRO A 26 1.73 15.07 8.76
N ASP A 27 0.68 14.37 8.35
CA ASP A 27 -0.28 13.77 9.29
C ASP A 27 0.47 12.85 10.29
N PRO A 28 0.31 13.05 11.62
CA PRO A 28 1.03 12.27 12.62
C PRO A 28 0.66 10.79 12.65
N ARG A 29 -0.53 10.41 12.16
CA ARG A 29 -0.96 9.01 12.07
C ARG A 29 -0.06 8.17 11.16
N LEU A 30 0.57 8.79 10.14
CA LEU A 30 1.58 8.16 9.30
C LEU A 30 2.84 7.72 10.06
N ARG A 31 3.00 8.16 11.31
CA ARG A 31 4.14 7.81 12.19
C ARG A 31 3.82 6.69 13.17
N THR A 32 2.60 6.17 13.13
CA THR A 32 2.18 5.07 14.00
C THR A 32 2.72 3.75 13.47
N LYS A 33 3.45 3.00 14.30
CA LYS A 33 3.89 1.65 13.95
C LYS A 33 2.70 0.70 13.94
N ALA A 34 2.54 -0.04 12.84
CA ALA A 34 1.47 -0.99 12.65
C ALA A 34 1.64 -2.25 13.52
N ALA A 35 0.57 -2.68 14.18
CA ALA A 35 0.52 -3.92 14.95
C ALA A 35 0.39 -5.13 14.04
N GLN A 36 0.86 -6.31 14.49
CA GLN A 36 0.67 -7.56 13.77
C GLN A 36 -0.82 -7.85 13.56
N VAL A 37 -1.17 -8.39 12.40
CA VAL A 37 -2.51 -8.91 12.11
C VAL A 37 -2.64 -10.29 12.73
N ASP A 38 -3.72 -10.54 13.47
CA ASP A 38 -4.08 -11.90 13.89
C ASP A 38 -4.46 -12.70 12.63
N PRO A 39 -3.81 -13.86 12.34
CA PRO A 39 -4.14 -14.68 11.18
C PRO A 39 -5.63 -15.08 11.10
N ALA A 40 -6.32 -15.20 12.23
CA ALA A 40 -7.76 -15.49 12.25
C ALA A 40 -8.61 -14.43 11.54
N ARG A 41 -8.13 -13.19 11.46
CA ARG A 41 -8.81 -12.09 10.75
C ARG A 41 -8.83 -12.25 9.24
N LEU A 42 -7.91 -13.03 8.68
CA LEU A 42 -7.85 -13.24 7.22
C LEU A 42 -9.10 -13.94 6.67
N ALA A 43 -9.83 -14.69 7.52
CA ALA A 43 -11.11 -15.29 7.16
C ALA A 43 -12.31 -14.31 7.27
N ASP A 44 -12.10 -13.10 7.84
CA ASP A 44 -13.15 -12.11 8.00
C ASP A 44 -13.51 -11.45 6.66
N PRO A 45 -14.76 -11.52 6.19
CA PRO A 45 -15.18 -10.86 4.95
C PRO A 45 -14.94 -9.35 4.94
N ALA A 46 -14.96 -8.68 6.11
CA ALA A 46 -14.67 -7.25 6.20
C ALA A 46 -13.19 -6.97 5.94
N PHE A 47 -12.28 -7.84 6.40
CA PHE A 47 -10.85 -7.71 6.10
C PHE A 47 -10.58 -7.96 4.61
N GLN A 48 -11.22 -8.98 4.02
CA GLN A 48 -11.08 -9.26 2.59
C GLN A 48 -11.57 -8.09 1.73
N ARG A 49 -12.67 -7.46 2.10
CA ARG A 49 -13.19 -6.26 1.41
C ARG A 49 -12.24 -5.07 1.54
N LEU A 50 -11.65 -4.87 2.71
CA LEU A 50 -10.66 -3.81 2.90
C LEU A 50 -9.45 -3.98 1.96
N LEU A 51 -9.00 -5.22 1.72
CA LEU A 51 -7.94 -5.49 0.75
C LEU A 51 -8.39 -5.11 -0.68
N ASP A 52 -9.63 -5.43 -1.05
CA ASP A 52 -10.18 -5.07 -2.36
C ASP A 52 -10.29 -3.54 -2.51
N ASP A 53 -10.80 -2.84 -1.50
CA ASP A 53 -10.90 -1.37 -1.48
C ASP A 53 -9.51 -0.70 -1.56
N MET A 54 -8.48 -1.31 -0.96
CA MET A 54 -7.10 -0.82 -1.08
C MET A 54 -6.56 -1.00 -2.51
N PHE A 55 -6.83 -2.12 -3.19
CA PHE A 55 -6.47 -2.29 -4.60
C PHE A 55 -7.18 -1.27 -5.49
N GLU A 56 -8.48 -1.08 -5.33
CA GLU A 56 -9.21 -0.04 -6.07
C GLU A 56 -8.60 1.35 -5.84
N THR A 57 -8.18 1.62 -4.61
CA THR A 57 -7.55 2.90 -4.25
C THR A 57 -6.24 3.11 -4.98
N ILE A 58 -5.35 2.11 -5.07
CA ILE A 58 -4.10 2.22 -5.83
C ILE A 58 -4.35 2.29 -7.35
N TYR A 59 -5.38 1.61 -7.86
CA TYR A 59 -5.70 1.63 -9.29
C TYR A 59 -6.34 2.94 -9.74
N ALA A 60 -7.10 3.60 -8.86
CA ALA A 60 -7.65 4.93 -9.09
C ALA A 60 -6.59 6.04 -8.96
N ALA A 61 -5.54 5.82 -8.20
CA ALA A 61 -4.38 6.69 -8.06
C ALA A 61 -3.23 6.18 -8.95
N PRO A 62 -2.21 7.00 -9.28
CA PRO A 62 -1.02 6.53 -10.00
C PRO A 62 -0.06 5.77 -9.07
N GLY A 63 -0.58 4.78 -8.31
CA GLY A 63 0.16 3.98 -7.34
C GLY A 63 0.39 2.55 -7.79
N ILE A 64 1.39 1.90 -7.16
CA ILE A 64 1.76 0.49 -7.35
C ILE A 64 1.78 -0.28 -6.02
N GLY A 65 1.66 0.42 -4.90
CA GLY A 65 1.61 -0.14 -3.55
C GLY A 65 0.85 0.77 -2.59
N LEU A 66 0.36 0.18 -1.50
CA LEU A 66 -0.35 0.89 -0.43
C LEU A 66 -0.26 0.08 0.86
N ALA A 67 0.34 0.68 1.89
CA ALA A 67 0.33 0.14 3.23
C ALA A 67 -0.96 0.52 3.98
N ALA A 68 -1.46 -0.36 4.83
CA ALA A 68 -2.68 -0.12 5.60
C ALA A 68 -2.62 1.14 6.47
N SER A 69 -1.44 1.50 7.00
CA SER A 69 -1.23 2.73 7.78
C SER A 69 -1.52 4.01 6.99
N GLN A 70 -1.41 3.99 5.66
CA GLN A 70 -1.72 5.15 4.81
C GLN A 70 -3.22 5.42 4.70
N VAL A 71 -4.06 4.43 4.97
CA VAL A 71 -5.52 4.54 5.03
C VAL A 71 -6.08 4.46 6.45
N ASP A 72 -5.26 4.87 7.43
CA ASP A 72 -5.60 4.94 8.87
C ASP A 72 -5.89 3.58 9.52
N VAL A 73 -5.40 2.49 8.94
CA VAL A 73 -5.49 1.14 9.52
C VAL A 73 -4.12 0.72 10.02
N HIS A 74 -3.89 0.83 11.34
CA HIS A 74 -2.57 0.57 11.95
C HIS A 74 -2.32 -0.91 12.21
N GLN A 75 -2.53 -1.74 11.18
CA GLN A 75 -2.25 -3.16 11.14
C GLN A 75 -1.23 -3.48 10.05
N ARG A 76 -0.39 -4.51 10.31
CA ARG A 76 0.78 -4.80 9.49
C ARG A 76 0.41 -5.60 8.24
N PHE A 77 -0.14 -4.93 7.23
CA PHE A 77 -0.39 -5.50 5.92
C PHE A 77 -0.31 -4.41 4.83
N MET A 78 -0.11 -4.85 3.60
CA MET A 78 0.00 -3.98 2.45
C MET A 78 -0.46 -4.71 1.19
N VAL A 79 -0.83 -3.95 0.17
CA VAL A 79 -1.17 -4.43 -1.16
C VAL A 79 -0.20 -3.85 -2.17
N ILE A 80 0.21 -4.65 -3.16
CA ILE A 80 1.16 -4.25 -4.20
C ILE A 80 0.72 -4.85 -5.53
N ASP A 81 0.80 -4.05 -6.59
CA ASP A 81 0.72 -4.49 -7.97
C ASP A 81 1.63 -3.62 -8.83
N VAL A 82 2.80 -4.17 -9.19
CA VAL A 82 3.80 -3.49 -10.02
C VAL A 82 3.65 -3.83 -11.51
N SER A 83 2.64 -4.63 -11.88
CA SER A 83 2.39 -4.97 -13.28
C SER A 83 1.82 -3.78 -14.05
N GLU A 84 2.19 -3.65 -15.33
CA GLU A 84 1.68 -2.57 -16.20
C GLU A 84 0.17 -2.70 -16.42
N GLU A 85 -0.31 -3.92 -16.61
CA GLU A 85 -1.73 -4.24 -16.88
C GLU A 85 -2.60 -4.29 -15.61
N LYS A 86 -2.00 -4.12 -14.41
CA LYS A 86 -2.68 -4.21 -13.10
C LYS A 86 -3.41 -5.54 -12.91
N ASP A 87 -2.74 -6.62 -13.28
CA ASP A 87 -3.28 -7.99 -13.30
C ASP A 87 -2.54 -8.96 -12.38
N ARG A 88 -1.59 -8.46 -11.56
CA ARG A 88 -0.78 -9.25 -10.62
C ARG A 88 -0.85 -8.71 -9.18
N PRO A 89 -2.06 -8.59 -8.61
CA PRO A 89 -2.22 -8.09 -7.26
C PRO A 89 -1.59 -9.04 -6.24
N MET A 90 -0.81 -8.48 -5.31
CA MET A 90 -0.15 -9.22 -4.22
C MET A 90 -0.55 -8.63 -2.88
N VAL A 91 -0.87 -9.49 -1.91
CA VAL A 91 -1.17 -9.12 -0.52
C VAL A 91 -0.06 -9.63 0.37
N PHE A 92 0.47 -8.76 1.21
CA PHE A 92 1.51 -9.09 2.19
C PHE A 92 0.97 -8.82 3.60
N VAL A 93 0.69 -9.85 4.37
CA VAL A 93 0.26 -9.72 5.76
C VAL A 93 1.41 -10.12 6.68
N ASN A 94 1.70 -9.27 7.66
CA ASN A 94 2.83 -9.43 8.58
C ASN A 94 4.19 -9.57 7.86
N PRO A 95 4.48 -8.74 6.84
CA PRO A 95 5.71 -8.88 6.08
C PRO A 95 6.95 -8.63 6.94
N GLN A 96 7.98 -9.43 6.70
CA GLN A 96 9.29 -9.31 7.33
C GLN A 96 10.39 -9.56 6.29
N VAL A 97 11.27 -8.60 6.06
CA VAL A 97 12.50 -8.83 5.29
C VAL A 97 13.45 -9.66 6.13
N VAL A 98 13.84 -10.83 5.64
CA VAL A 98 14.71 -11.79 6.34
C VAL A 98 16.12 -11.81 5.77
N MET A 99 16.30 -11.36 4.52
CA MET A 99 17.59 -11.22 3.87
C MET A 99 17.55 -10.01 2.92
N CYS A 100 18.65 -9.30 2.81
CA CYS A 100 18.83 -8.24 1.84
C CYS A 100 20.27 -8.23 1.32
N SER A 101 20.46 -7.90 0.04
CA SER A 101 21.76 -7.81 -0.60
C SER A 101 21.82 -6.71 -1.65
N GLY A 102 23.03 -6.24 -1.93
CA GLY A 102 23.27 -5.17 -2.89
C GLY A 102 22.65 -3.84 -2.48
N GLU A 103 22.79 -2.85 -3.34
CA GLU A 103 22.19 -1.53 -3.21
C GLU A 103 21.77 -1.02 -4.59
N GLN A 104 20.61 -0.37 -4.66
CA GLN A 104 20.14 0.35 -5.82
C GLN A 104 19.59 1.71 -5.40
N ILE A 105 19.73 2.70 -6.27
CA ILE A 105 19.10 4.01 -6.09
C ILE A 105 17.88 4.04 -6.98
N TYR A 106 16.73 4.37 -6.40
CA TYR A 106 15.47 4.49 -7.12
C TYR A 106 14.82 5.84 -6.83
N GLN A 107 14.25 6.47 -7.87
CA GLN A 107 13.46 7.69 -7.69
C GLN A 107 12.06 7.33 -7.18
N GLU A 108 11.87 7.45 -5.88
CA GLU A 108 10.61 7.12 -5.23
C GLU A 108 9.64 8.30 -5.20
N GLY A 109 8.36 8.00 -5.37
CA GLY A 109 7.20 8.82 -5.05
C GLY A 109 6.32 8.10 -4.05
N CYS A 110 5.33 8.78 -3.47
CA CYS A 110 4.41 8.21 -2.50
C CYS A 110 3.05 8.88 -2.57
N LEU A 111 1.96 8.11 -2.53
CA LEU A 111 0.60 8.65 -2.48
C LEU A 111 0.36 9.51 -1.24
N SER A 112 1.05 9.21 -0.12
CA SER A 112 1.02 10.04 1.10
C SER A 112 1.91 11.29 1.04
N VAL A 113 2.69 11.49 -0.04
CA VAL A 113 3.59 12.65 -0.23
C VAL A 113 3.42 13.17 -1.67
N PRO A 114 2.24 13.66 -2.04
CA PRO A 114 1.86 13.92 -3.43
C PRO A 114 2.79 14.94 -4.11
N GLY A 115 3.19 14.61 -5.35
CA GLY A 115 4.00 15.51 -6.21
C GLY A 115 5.44 15.73 -5.75
N ILE A 116 5.95 14.85 -4.87
CA ILE A 116 7.35 14.81 -4.42
C ILE A 116 7.97 13.52 -4.88
N PHE A 117 9.14 13.62 -5.49
CA PHE A 117 9.99 12.50 -5.87
C PHE A 117 11.40 12.74 -5.37
N ALA A 118 12.07 11.66 -4.96
CA ALA A 118 13.45 11.75 -4.51
C ALA A 118 14.17 10.40 -4.69
N ASP A 119 15.48 10.48 -4.91
CA ASP A 119 16.33 9.30 -4.95
C ASP A 119 16.53 8.74 -3.56
N VAL A 120 16.23 7.45 -3.40
CA VAL A 120 16.37 6.68 -2.16
C VAL A 120 17.21 5.44 -2.44
N ALA A 121 18.19 5.19 -1.57
CA ALA A 121 18.96 3.95 -1.61
C ALA A 121 18.17 2.82 -0.93
N ARG A 122 18.02 1.71 -1.64
CA ARG A 122 17.35 0.49 -1.17
C ARG A 122 18.21 -0.73 -1.42
N ALA A 123 17.99 -1.82 -0.70
CA ALA A 123 18.55 -3.09 -1.08
C ALA A 123 18.09 -3.46 -2.49
N ASN A 124 19.02 -3.98 -3.31
CA ASN A 124 18.72 -4.39 -4.67
C ASN A 124 17.89 -5.68 -4.71
N GLU A 125 18.18 -6.60 -3.80
CA GLU A 125 17.52 -7.89 -3.66
C GLU A 125 17.13 -8.11 -2.21
N ILE A 126 15.90 -8.60 -1.99
CA ILE A 126 15.40 -8.95 -0.68
C ILE A 126 14.73 -10.33 -0.68
N THR A 127 14.77 -11.01 0.47
CA THR A 127 13.88 -12.13 0.75
C THR A 127 12.88 -11.69 1.82
N VAL A 128 11.60 -11.81 1.51
CA VAL A 128 10.49 -11.41 2.40
C VAL A 128 9.65 -12.62 2.78
N ARG A 129 9.36 -12.77 4.08
CA ARG A 129 8.36 -13.71 4.63
C ARG A 129 7.08 -12.97 4.95
N PHE A 130 5.95 -13.57 4.62
CA PHE A 130 4.63 -12.97 4.86
C PHE A 130 3.54 -14.05 4.84
N LEU A 131 2.32 -13.67 5.23
CA LEU A 131 1.13 -14.46 4.92
C LEU A 131 0.46 -13.84 3.69
N ASP A 132 0.02 -14.69 2.75
CA ASP A 132 -0.76 -14.24 1.60
C ASP A 132 -2.22 -13.93 2.01
N ARG A 133 -3.05 -13.56 1.04
CA ARG A 133 -4.45 -13.20 1.24
C ARG A 133 -5.27 -14.33 1.91
N GLU A 134 -4.90 -15.58 1.66
CA GLU A 134 -5.54 -16.78 2.23
C GLU A 134 -4.92 -17.24 3.55
N GLY A 135 -3.91 -16.53 4.05
CA GLY A 135 -3.24 -16.88 5.31
C GLY A 135 -2.16 -17.94 5.18
N ARG A 136 -1.76 -18.30 3.96
CA ARG A 136 -0.66 -19.25 3.74
C ARG A 136 0.67 -18.55 3.90
N ALA A 137 1.60 -19.18 4.64
CA ALA A 137 2.96 -18.66 4.78
C ALA A 137 3.72 -18.73 3.46
N GLN A 138 4.31 -17.61 3.07
CA GLN A 138 5.09 -17.44 1.86
C GLN A 138 6.48 -16.93 2.19
N GLU A 139 7.44 -17.31 1.38
CA GLU A 139 8.78 -16.72 1.34
C GLU A 139 9.10 -16.41 -0.12
N LEU A 140 9.44 -15.17 -0.40
CA LEU A 140 9.65 -14.67 -1.76
C LEU A 140 10.97 -13.92 -1.84
N GLN A 141 11.82 -14.30 -2.81
CA GLN A 141 13.02 -13.57 -3.18
C GLN A 141 12.71 -12.70 -4.40
N VAL A 142 13.01 -11.41 -4.30
CA VAL A 142 12.68 -10.41 -5.33
C VAL A 142 13.76 -9.37 -5.48
N ASP A 143 13.79 -8.74 -6.65
CA ASP A 143 14.68 -7.64 -7.02
C ASP A 143 13.92 -6.49 -7.70
N GLY A 144 14.65 -5.49 -8.18
CA GLY A 144 14.12 -4.39 -8.98
C GLY A 144 12.97 -3.63 -8.32
N LEU A 145 11.98 -3.23 -9.13
CA LEU A 145 10.86 -2.40 -8.68
C LEU A 145 10.03 -3.05 -7.56
N LEU A 146 9.81 -4.36 -7.62
CA LEU A 146 9.05 -5.06 -6.58
C LEU A 146 9.79 -5.04 -5.24
N ALA A 147 11.11 -5.22 -5.24
CA ALA A 147 11.92 -5.12 -4.02
C ALA A 147 11.89 -3.71 -3.43
N VAL A 148 11.97 -2.67 -4.27
CA VAL A 148 11.84 -1.26 -3.84
C VAL A 148 10.47 -1.03 -3.22
N CYS A 149 9.39 -1.43 -3.89
CA CYS A 149 8.02 -1.21 -3.43
C CYS A 149 7.77 -1.91 -2.09
N ILE A 150 8.17 -3.17 -1.93
CA ILE A 150 8.02 -3.90 -0.65
C ILE A 150 8.74 -3.17 0.50
N GLN A 151 9.97 -2.70 0.28
CA GLN A 151 10.72 -1.95 1.29
C GLN A 151 10.05 -0.62 1.63
N HIS A 152 9.51 0.09 0.63
CA HIS A 152 8.77 1.32 0.80
C HIS A 152 7.52 1.12 1.66
N GLU A 153 6.71 0.11 1.36
CA GLU A 153 5.48 -0.17 2.09
C GLU A 153 5.76 -0.69 3.52
N ILE A 154 6.84 -1.46 3.72
CA ILE A 154 7.29 -1.87 5.07
C ILE A 154 7.69 -0.65 5.91
N ASP A 155 8.37 0.34 5.32
CA ASP A 155 8.67 1.60 6.02
C ASP A 155 7.39 2.27 6.53
N HIS A 156 6.34 2.35 5.72
CA HIS A 156 5.04 2.87 6.17
C HIS A 156 4.48 2.10 7.35
N LEU A 157 4.56 0.77 7.34
CA LEU A 157 4.13 -0.08 8.45
C LEU A 157 4.97 0.11 9.72
N ASP A 158 6.21 0.58 9.57
CA ASP A 158 7.11 0.94 10.67
C ASP A 158 7.05 2.43 11.07
N GLY A 159 6.10 3.20 10.50
CA GLY A 159 5.91 4.63 10.77
C GLY A 159 6.97 5.53 10.13
N LYS A 160 7.64 5.05 9.08
CA LYS A 160 8.63 5.79 8.31
C LYS A 160 8.07 6.21 6.94
N LEU A 161 8.66 7.23 6.35
CA LEU A 161 8.35 7.70 5.00
C LEU A 161 9.66 7.85 4.22
N PHE A 162 9.60 7.75 2.88
CA PHE A 162 10.80 7.93 2.06
C PHE A 162 11.49 9.27 2.27
N VAL A 163 10.74 10.32 2.66
CA VAL A 163 11.30 11.62 3.01
C VAL A 163 12.24 11.60 4.21
N ASP A 164 12.20 10.55 5.03
CA ASP A 164 13.09 10.43 6.20
C ASP A 164 14.53 10.07 5.79
N TYR A 165 14.73 9.54 4.59
CA TYR A 165 16.03 9.29 3.98
C TYR A 165 16.67 10.56 3.39
N LEU A 166 15.90 11.64 3.27
CA LEU A 166 16.39 12.92 2.77
C LEU A 166 17.15 13.71 3.85
N SER A 167 18.05 14.59 3.41
CA SER A 167 18.69 15.54 4.32
C SER A 167 17.65 16.39 5.07
N PRO A 168 17.97 16.90 6.28
CA PRO A 168 17.06 17.75 7.05
C PRO A 168 16.55 18.95 6.25
N LEU A 169 17.42 19.57 5.45
CA LEU A 169 17.04 20.69 4.60
C LEU A 169 16.02 20.30 3.53
N LYS A 170 16.26 19.21 2.81
CA LYS A 170 15.32 18.71 1.79
C LYS A 170 13.97 18.33 2.41
N ARG A 171 13.97 17.68 3.57
CA ARG A 171 12.75 17.31 4.30
C ARG A 171 11.91 18.53 4.69
N GLU A 172 12.56 19.61 5.16
CA GLU A 172 11.85 20.86 5.50
C GLU A 172 11.29 21.55 4.25
N MET A 173 12.00 21.50 3.12
CA MET A 173 11.49 22.00 1.84
C MET A 173 10.24 21.25 1.39
N VAL A 174 10.22 19.91 1.52
CA VAL A 174 9.05 19.06 1.23
C VAL A 174 7.87 19.50 2.09
N ARG A 175 8.07 19.61 3.41
CA ARG A 175 7.03 20.05 4.35
C ARG A 175 6.42 21.39 3.95
N LYS A 176 7.26 22.37 3.63
CA LYS A 176 6.81 23.72 3.19
C LYS A 176 6.04 23.67 1.88
N LYS A 177 6.50 22.86 0.90
CA LYS A 177 5.83 22.70 -0.40
C LYS A 177 4.42 22.11 -0.22
N LEU A 178 4.27 21.05 0.55
CA LEU A 178 2.98 20.41 0.82
C LEU A 178 2.03 21.33 1.62
N ALA A 179 2.54 22.02 2.64
CA ALA A 179 1.74 23.00 3.39
C ALA A 179 1.23 24.15 2.49
N LYS A 180 2.04 24.60 1.51
CA LYS A 180 1.61 25.61 0.53
C LYS A 180 0.55 25.04 -0.42
N ALA A 181 0.72 23.80 -0.91
CA ALA A 181 -0.25 23.15 -1.79
C ALA A 181 -1.62 23.02 -1.13
N LYS A 182 -1.67 22.56 0.13
CA LYS A 182 -2.93 22.45 0.91
C LYS A 182 -3.65 23.81 1.07
N ARG A 183 -2.91 24.90 1.31
CA ARG A 183 -3.53 26.23 1.43
C ARG A 183 -4.09 26.75 0.11
N ASN A 184 -3.54 26.34 -1.02
CA ASN A 184 -4.02 26.75 -2.33
C ASN A 184 -5.22 25.92 -2.83
N ALA A 185 -5.46 24.75 -2.22
CA ALA A 185 -6.56 23.85 -2.56
C ALA A 185 -7.82 24.03 -1.66
N ALA A 186 -7.69 24.77 -0.56
CA ALA A 186 -8.77 25.14 0.37
C ALA A 186 -9.36 26.50 0.02
#